data_d6d37b36a5654ac6a94de66f367591b8
#
_entry.id   d6d37b36a5654ac6a94de66f367591b8
#
_cell.length_a   1.000
_cell.length_b   1.000
_cell.length_c   1.000
_cell.angle_alpha   90.00
_cell.angle_beta   90.00
_cell.angle_gamma   90.00
#
_symmetry.space_group_name_H-M   'P 1'
#
loop_
_entity.id
_entity.type
_entity.pdbx_description
1 polymer ?
#
loop_
_entity_poly.entity_id
_entity_poly.type
_entity_poly.pdbx_seq_one_letter_code
_entity_poly.pdbx_strand_id
1 'polypeptide(L)' 'MIKGTRYTNGTEVITFSKIDFIVIGGRKIDHVYFRRKNKVDLIMPLVEWNLKGKFEWLITN' A
#
# COMPACT_ATOMS: atom_id res chain seq x y z
N MET A 1 5.94 -4.25 -7.92
CA MET A 1 4.68 -4.82 -7.39
C MET A 1 3.70 -5.00 -8.53
N ILE A 2 2.91 -6.03 -8.49
CA ILE A 2 1.95 -6.34 -9.55
C ILE A 2 0.56 -5.87 -9.13
N LYS A 3 -0.08 -5.08 -9.97
CA LYS A 3 -1.44 -4.59 -9.72
C LYS A 3 -2.39 -5.78 -9.51
N GLY A 4 -3.23 -5.69 -8.49
CA GLY A 4 -4.16 -6.74 -8.13
C GLY A 4 -3.62 -7.75 -7.13
N THR A 5 -2.32 -7.67 -6.78
CA THR A 5 -1.77 -8.53 -5.73
C THR A 5 -2.46 -8.23 -4.40
N ARG A 6 -2.89 -9.28 -3.71
CA ARG A 6 -3.58 -9.14 -2.43
C ARG A 6 -2.65 -9.48 -1.28
N TYR A 7 -2.81 -8.72 -0.21
CA TYR A 7 -2.04 -8.86 1.02
C TYR A 7 -3.01 -8.94 2.20
N THR A 8 -2.60 -9.62 3.25
CA THR A 8 -3.38 -9.72 4.48
C THR A 8 -2.49 -9.54 5.70
N ASN A 9 -3.05 -8.96 6.76
CA ASN A 9 -2.42 -8.90 8.08
C ASN A 9 -3.07 -9.88 9.06
N GLY A 10 -3.92 -10.79 8.54
CA GLY A 10 -4.69 -11.72 9.35
C GLY A 10 -6.07 -11.22 9.73
N THR A 11 -6.32 -9.92 9.61
CA THR A 11 -7.61 -9.30 9.96
C THR A 11 -8.35 -8.79 8.75
N GLU A 12 -7.62 -8.16 7.82
CA GLU A 12 -8.21 -7.63 6.59
C GLU A 12 -7.34 -7.97 5.40
N VAL A 13 -7.91 -7.78 4.21
CA VAL A 13 -7.22 -7.98 2.94
C VAL A 13 -7.19 -6.63 2.21
N ILE A 14 -6.02 -6.30 1.69
CA ILE A 14 -5.83 -5.12 0.85
C ILE A 14 -5.33 -5.56 -0.53
N THR A 15 -5.63 -4.77 -1.55
CA THR A 15 -5.25 -5.09 -2.93
C THR A 15 -4.39 -3.96 -3.48
N PHE A 16 -3.19 -4.31 -3.93
CA PHE A 16 -2.30 -3.30 -4.51
C PHE A 16 -2.94 -2.66 -5.74
N SER A 17 -2.97 -1.33 -5.77
CA SER A 17 -3.55 -0.54 -6.85
C SER A 17 -2.48 0.15 -7.70
N LYS A 18 -1.67 0.99 -7.10
CA LYS A 18 -0.67 1.78 -7.83
C LYS A 18 0.39 2.36 -6.90
N ILE A 19 1.46 2.83 -7.52
CA ILE A 19 2.43 3.71 -6.87
C ILE A 19 2.32 5.07 -7.56
N ASP A 20 2.16 6.13 -6.79
CA ASP A 20 2.08 7.49 -7.30
C ASP A 20 2.67 8.44 -6.26
N PHE A 21 3.04 9.65 -6.69
CA PHE A 21 3.61 10.60 -5.77
C PHE A 21 2.53 11.49 -5.13
N ILE A 22 2.85 11.96 -3.93
CA ILE A 22 2.10 13.02 -3.24
C ILE A 22 3.11 14.13 -2.96
N VAL A 23 2.71 15.37 -3.21
CA VAL A 23 3.59 16.51 -2.94
C VAL A 23 3.47 16.89 -1.47
N ILE A 24 4.58 16.82 -0.75
CA ILE A 24 4.66 17.17 0.67
C ILE A 24 5.84 18.09 0.86
N GLY A 25 5.58 19.30 1.37
CA GLY A 25 6.65 20.30 1.56
C GLY A 25 7.42 20.64 0.30
N GLY A 26 6.73 20.71 -0.84
CA GLY A 26 7.35 21.00 -2.14
C GLY A 26 8.09 19.82 -2.76
N ARG A 27 8.05 18.64 -2.17
CA ARG A 27 8.71 17.44 -2.67
C ARG A 27 7.70 16.40 -3.13
N LYS A 28 8.05 15.69 -4.21
CA LYS A 28 7.30 14.54 -4.69
C LYS A 28 7.76 13.31 -3.91
N ILE A 29 6.86 12.72 -3.13
CA ILE A 29 7.14 11.54 -2.30
C ILE A 29 6.30 10.39 -2.82
N ASP A 30 6.94 9.30 -3.26
CA ASP A 30 6.23 8.14 -3.76
C ASP A 30 5.45 7.46 -2.64
N HIS A 31 4.20 7.13 -2.94
CA HIS A 31 3.29 6.42 -2.05
C HIS A 31 2.74 5.20 -2.75
N VAL A 32 2.47 4.16 -1.96
CA VAL A 32 1.80 2.97 -2.43
C VAL A 32 0.34 3.02 -2.01
N TYR A 33 -0.55 2.66 -2.95
CA TYR A 33 -1.99 2.70 -2.77
C TYR A 33 -2.54 1.29 -2.77
N PHE A 34 -3.35 0.97 -1.76
CA PHE A 34 -4.05 -0.30 -1.67
C PHE A 34 -5.54 -0.06 -1.53
N ARG A 35 -6.35 -0.82 -2.27
CA ARG A 35 -7.79 -0.80 -2.12
C ARG A 35 -8.20 -1.63 -0.93
N ARG A 36 -9.23 -1.18 -0.23
CA ARG A 36 -9.86 -1.91 0.87
C ARG A 36 -11.34 -2.03 0.62
N LYS A 37 -11.94 -3.16 1.02
CA LYS A 37 -13.36 -3.39 0.87
C LYS A 37 -14.14 -2.48 1.83
N ASN A 38 -15.08 -1.68 1.27
CA ASN A 38 -15.97 -0.80 2.04
C ASN A 38 -15.24 0.22 2.93
N LYS A 39 -14.01 0.58 2.54
CA LYS A 39 -13.20 1.59 3.25
C LYS A 39 -12.45 2.43 2.24
N VAL A 40 -11.96 3.59 2.68
CA VAL A 40 -11.04 4.38 1.87
C VAL A 40 -9.74 3.61 1.66
N ASP A 41 -9.02 3.95 0.59
CA ASP A 41 -7.75 3.32 0.29
C ASP A 41 -6.76 3.45 1.45
N LEU A 42 -5.97 2.40 1.65
CA LEU A 42 -4.80 2.46 2.51
C LEU A 42 -3.66 3.05 1.69
N ILE A 43 -3.08 4.15 2.16
CA ILE A 43 -2.01 4.85 1.46
C ILE A 43 -0.85 5.02 2.43
N MET A 44 0.35 4.65 2.00
CA MET A 44 1.53 4.86 2.82
C MET A 44 2.73 5.21 1.95
N PRO A 45 3.73 5.93 2.51
CA PRO A 45 4.97 6.19 1.77
C PRO A 45 5.60 4.87 1.32
N LEU A 46 6.13 4.85 0.10
CA LEU A 46 6.77 3.65 -0.43
C LEU A 46 7.94 3.20 0.45
N VAL A 47 8.68 4.15 1.02
CA VAL A 47 9.78 3.83 1.93
C VAL A 47 9.29 3.08 3.17
N GLU A 48 8.13 3.46 3.71
CA GLU A 48 7.53 2.78 4.86
C GLU A 48 7.12 1.35 4.49
N TRP A 49 6.51 1.18 3.31
CA TRP A 49 6.17 -0.16 2.82
C TRP A 49 7.42 -1.06 2.73
N ASN A 50 8.50 -0.53 2.17
CA ASN A 50 9.73 -1.30 2.01
C ASN A 50 10.43 -1.61 3.33
N LEU A 51 10.32 -0.72 4.34
CA LEU A 51 10.95 -0.92 5.64
C LEU A 51 10.17 -1.83 6.57
N LYS A 52 8.84 -1.72 6.58
CA LYS A 52 8.03 -2.49 7.54
C LYS A 52 6.72 -3.01 6.98
N GLY A 53 6.06 -2.29 6.07
CA GLY A 53 4.73 -2.69 5.59
C GLY A 53 4.70 -4.08 4.99
N LYS A 54 5.67 -4.39 4.14
CA LYS A 54 5.75 -5.71 3.49
C LYS A 54 5.99 -6.87 4.46
N PHE A 55 6.37 -6.59 5.70
CA PHE A 55 6.54 -7.61 6.73
C PHE A 55 5.28 -7.76 7.59
N GLU A 56 4.45 -6.72 7.66
CA GLU A 56 3.18 -6.74 8.38
C GLU A 56 2.06 -7.31 7.51
N TRP A 57 2.16 -7.13 6.19
CA TRP A 57 1.19 -7.55 5.20
C TRP A 57 1.78 -8.62 4.30
N LEU A 58 1.23 -9.82 4.35
CA LEU A 58 1.73 -10.96 3.59
C LEU A 58 0.86 -11.21 2.36
N ILE A 59 1.49 -11.68 1.28
CA ILE A 59 0.75 -12.02 0.05
C ILE A 59 -0.24 -13.13 0.37
N THR A 60 -1.46 -12.96 -0.12
CA THR A 60 -2.53 -13.96 -0.02
C THR A 60 -3.19 -14.14 -1.38
N ASN A 61 -3.78 -15.28 -1.59
CA ASN A 61 -4.49 -15.60 -2.84
C ASN A 61 -6.00 -15.66 -2.60
#